data_afe9a93868ce1a30b109ca5adb325e8a
#
_entry.id   afe9a93868ce1a30b109ca5adb325e8a
#
_cell.length_a   1.000
_cell.length_b   1.000
_cell.length_c   1.000
_cell.angle_alpha   90.00
_cell.angle_beta   90.00
_cell.angle_gamma   90.00
#
_symmetry.space_group_name_H-M   'P 1'
#
loop_
_entity.id
_entity.type
_entity.pdbx_description
1 polymer ?
#
loop_
_entity_poly.entity_id
_entity_poly.type
_entity_poly.pdbx_seq_one_letter_code
_entity_poly.pdbx_strand_id
1 'polypeptide(L)'
;MPLIIDTEQDFDIEDLQYDFEDSMETDRWTDAPPEIKELFHEIEWNIIDGEHEDTVGLIQPALDAEVTARTLIAGPMATGIAEVGRRFKMDEYFLPEVMMSAKCMHAALAVLKPLIIAEKTEEIGTVVVGTVQGDLHDIGKKIVAMMLEAAGFTVVDLGVTVPPEDFIAAIREHRPQIVGFSSLLTTTMNMQWETLKLIKAEGLRQDVKVFVGGAPISQAWCDKIGADAYAADALIAVDKAKACVHEFHNYRGGDAALHAAMLAMDAEREAQKLAQAEAEAAVG
;
A
#
# COMPACT_ATOMS: atom_id res chain seq x y z
N MET A 1 23.36 8.88 14.24
CA MET A 1 22.63 7.60 14.19
C MET A 1 21.19 7.99 14.03
N PRO A 2 20.50 7.69 12.91
CA PRO A 2 19.14 8.18 12.71
C PRO A 2 18.21 7.68 13.81
N LEU A 3 17.32 8.55 14.27
CA LEU A 3 16.33 8.23 15.29
C LEU A 3 15.33 7.23 14.69
N ILE A 4 15.45 5.97 15.07
CA ILE A 4 14.46 4.94 14.77
C ILE A 4 13.52 4.91 15.97
N ILE A 5 12.32 5.43 15.81
CA ILE A 5 11.25 5.28 16.79
C ILE A 5 10.65 3.89 16.56
N ASP A 6 10.67 3.07 17.62
CA ASP A 6 10.09 1.72 17.58
C ASP A 6 8.56 1.85 17.43
N THR A 7 8.06 1.45 16.26
CA THR A 7 6.63 1.49 15.91
C THR A 7 5.95 0.12 16.13
N GLU A 8 6.58 -0.79 16.88
CA GLU A 8 6.04 -2.10 17.21
C GLU A 8 4.95 -2.09 18.30
N GLN A 9 4.09 -1.08 18.35
CA GLN A 9 2.84 -1.21 19.10
C GLN A 9 1.74 -1.68 18.17
N ASP A 10 1.19 -2.86 18.45
CA ASP A 10 0.01 -3.42 17.80
C ASP A 10 -1.16 -2.41 17.84
N PHE A 11 -1.34 -1.70 16.73
CA PHE A 11 -2.47 -0.80 16.54
C PHE A 11 -3.66 -1.59 16.02
N ASP A 12 -4.51 -2.05 16.94
CA ASP A 12 -5.81 -2.62 16.61
C ASP A 12 -6.79 -1.46 16.36
N ILE A 13 -7.17 -1.25 15.09
CA ILE A 13 -8.08 -0.16 14.68
C ILE A 13 -9.49 -0.32 15.30
N GLU A 14 -9.86 -1.52 15.78
CA GLU A 14 -11.15 -1.75 16.45
C GLU A 14 -11.17 -1.28 17.91
N ASP A 15 -10.01 -1.09 18.55
CA ASP A 15 -9.90 -0.56 19.92
C ASP A 15 -9.80 0.96 19.99
N LEU A 16 -9.77 1.65 18.85
CA LEU A 16 -9.76 3.11 18.76
C LEU A 16 -11.15 3.71 19.01
N GLN A 17 -11.73 3.47 20.18
CA GLN A 17 -12.53 4.47 20.88
C GLN A 17 -11.54 5.52 21.44
N TYR A 18 -10.93 6.24 20.52
CA TYR A 18 -9.89 7.18 20.85
C TYR A 18 -10.54 8.53 21.09
N ASP A 19 -10.58 8.97 22.35
CA ASP A 19 -10.84 10.36 22.71
C ASP A 19 -9.59 11.17 22.37
N PHE A 20 -9.60 11.85 21.22
CA PHE A 20 -8.44 12.61 20.72
C PHE A 20 -8.06 13.75 21.65
N GLU A 21 -9.04 14.36 22.37
CA GLU A 21 -8.76 15.38 23.39
C GLU A 21 -7.99 14.81 24.58
N ASP A 22 -8.28 13.57 25.01
CA ASP A 22 -7.52 12.85 26.04
C ASP A 22 -6.16 12.35 25.52
N SER A 23 -6.02 12.15 24.21
CA SER A 23 -4.80 11.63 23.59
C SER A 23 -3.72 12.67 23.34
N MET A 24 -4.06 13.95 23.36
CA MET A 24 -3.07 15.04 23.41
C MET A 24 -2.28 15.01 24.73
N GLU A 25 -2.81 14.38 25.78
CA GLU A 25 -2.10 14.15 27.06
C GLU A 25 -1.27 12.84 27.06
N THR A 26 -1.56 11.87 26.21
CA THR A 26 -0.71 10.68 26.09
C THR A 26 0.37 10.93 25.06
N ASP A 27 1.58 11.12 25.54
CA ASP A 27 2.79 11.37 24.77
C ASP A 27 3.11 10.18 23.84
N ARG A 28 2.48 10.13 22.66
CA ARG A 28 2.67 9.07 21.64
C ARG A 28 4.11 8.95 21.17
N TRP A 29 4.86 10.02 21.32
CA TRP A 29 6.24 10.12 20.86
C TRP A 29 7.22 10.10 22.04
N THR A 30 6.94 9.23 23.07
CA THR A 30 7.66 9.22 24.36
C THR A 30 9.16 9.23 24.24
N ASP A 31 9.71 8.54 23.23
CA ASP A 31 11.15 8.39 23.03
C ASP A 31 11.79 9.49 22.16
N ALA A 32 10.99 10.39 21.58
CA ALA A 32 11.51 11.49 20.78
C ALA A 32 11.96 12.67 21.66
N PRO A 33 13.00 13.44 21.25
CA PRO A 33 13.34 14.71 21.89
C PRO A 33 12.16 15.68 21.88
N PRO A 34 12.01 16.57 22.90
CA PRO A 34 10.88 17.49 23.00
C PRO A 34 10.64 18.34 21.74
N GLU A 35 11.71 18.80 21.10
CA GLU A 35 11.65 19.58 19.85
C GLU A 35 11.06 18.78 18.69
N ILE A 36 11.36 17.48 18.61
CA ILE A 36 10.82 16.58 17.58
C ILE A 36 9.36 16.26 17.87
N LYS A 37 8.99 16.09 19.14
CA LYS A 37 7.59 15.88 19.55
C LYS A 37 6.70 17.03 19.11
N GLU A 38 7.13 18.27 19.40
CA GLU A 38 6.40 19.47 19.01
C GLU A 38 6.21 19.51 17.49
N LEU A 39 7.26 19.22 16.73
CA LEU A 39 7.22 19.18 15.28
C LEU A 39 6.27 18.09 14.75
N PHE A 40 6.25 16.90 15.37
CA PHE A 40 5.32 15.84 15.00
C PHE A 40 3.87 16.21 15.28
N HIS A 41 3.59 16.83 16.42
CA HIS A 41 2.26 17.33 16.74
C HIS A 41 1.81 18.43 15.76
N GLU A 42 2.70 19.34 15.37
CA GLU A 42 2.37 20.37 14.38
C GLU A 42 2.07 19.76 13.00
N ILE A 43 2.86 18.79 12.53
CA ILE A 43 2.61 18.09 11.26
C ILE A 43 1.27 17.33 11.30
N GLU A 44 1.02 16.58 12.37
CA GLU A 44 -0.23 15.84 12.58
C GLU A 44 -1.43 16.79 12.58
N TRP A 45 -1.35 17.88 13.33
CA TRP A 45 -2.42 18.86 13.47
C TRP A 45 -2.72 19.59 12.16
N ASN A 46 -1.68 20.02 11.44
CA ASN A 46 -1.85 20.69 10.16
C ASN A 46 -2.49 19.77 9.09
N ILE A 47 -2.24 18.46 9.14
CA ILE A 47 -2.94 17.49 8.29
C ILE A 47 -4.41 17.39 8.70
N ILE A 48 -4.71 17.34 10.01
CA ILE A 48 -6.08 17.27 10.52
C ILE A 48 -6.85 18.51 10.09
N ASP A 49 -6.29 19.70 10.28
CA ASP A 49 -6.94 20.98 9.96
C ASP A 49 -6.91 21.32 8.46
N GLY A 50 -6.14 20.59 7.66
CA GLY A 50 -6.04 20.82 6.22
C GLY A 50 -5.14 21.99 5.83
N GLU A 51 -4.19 22.39 6.69
CA GLU A 51 -3.26 23.51 6.49
C GLU A 51 -2.07 23.08 5.60
N HIS A 52 -2.29 23.13 4.30
CA HIS A 52 -1.40 22.59 3.29
C HIS A 52 -0.02 23.25 3.24
N GLU A 53 0.07 24.60 3.27
CA GLU A 53 1.35 25.31 3.15
C GLU A 53 2.19 25.11 4.42
N ASP A 54 1.54 25.10 5.57
CA ASP A 54 2.20 24.90 6.86
C ASP A 54 2.70 23.46 6.99
N THR A 55 1.92 22.46 6.59
CA THR A 55 2.37 21.05 6.57
C THR A 55 3.65 20.88 5.75
N VAL A 56 3.69 21.40 4.53
CA VAL A 56 4.88 21.30 3.66
C VAL A 56 6.06 22.04 4.25
N GLY A 57 5.82 23.20 4.89
CA GLY A 57 6.83 24.01 5.56
C GLY A 57 7.54 23.31 6.72
N LEU A 58 6.89 22.35 7.37
CA LEU A 58 7.44 21.58 8.50
C LEU A 58 8.27 20.36 8.06
N ILE A 59 8.10 19.89 6.84
CA ILE A 59 8.83 18.69 6.34
C ILE A 59 10.34 18.91 6.32
N GLN A 60 10.82 20.05 5.78
CA GLN A 60 12.26 20.31 5.70
C GLN A 60 12.90 20.50 7.09
N PRO A 61 12.35 21.27 8.01
CA PRO A 61 12.83 21.33 9.40
C PRO A 61 12.95 19.95 10.07
N ALA A 62 11.98 19.07 9.85
CA ALA A 62 12.02 17.73 10.40
C ALA A 62 13.17 16.89 9.79
N LEU A 63 13.40 16.99 8.50
CA LEU A 63 14.53 16.32 7.83
C LEU A 63 15.88 16.89 8.30
N ASP A 64 15.98 18.20 8.49
CA ASP A 64 17.18 18.87 9.02
C ASP A 64 17.49 18.47 10.47
N ALA A 65 16.46 18.08 11.24
CA ALA A 65 16.56 17.49 12.56
C ALA A 65 16.85 15.98 12.56
N GLU A 66 17.31 15.43 11.42
CA GLU A 66 17.63 14.00 11.21
C GLU A 66 16.44 13.04 11.35
N VAL A 67 15.19 13.53 11.29
CA VAL A 67 14.02 12.67 11.19
C VAL A 67 13.94 12.06 9.79
N THR A 68 13.79 10.75 9.68
CA THR A 68 13.73 10.12 8.36
C THR A 68 12.38 10.36 7.67
N ALA A 69 12.37 10.35 6.33
CA ALA A 69 11.14 10.45 5.56
C ALA A 69 10.15 9.31 5.93
N ARG A 70 10.64 8.12 6.25
CA ARG A 70 9.82 6.98 6.72
C ARG A 70 9.14 7.29 8.05
N THR A 71 9.88 7.84 9.01
CA THR A 71 9.33 8.22 10.32
C THR A 71 8.23 9.25 10.18
N LEU A 72 8.40 10.26 9.32
CA LEU A 72 7.37 11.26 9.06
C LEU A 72 6.09 10.67 8.48
N ILE A 73 6.23 9.76 7.51
CA ILE A 73 5.09 9.12 6.85
C ILE A 73 4.36 8.16 7.78
N ALA A 74 5.09 7.25 8.44
CA ALA A 74 4.50 6.22 9.31
C ALA A 74 4.05 6.76 10.66
N GLY A 75 4.60 7.90 11.10
CA GLY A 75 4.25 8.60 12.33
C GLY A 75 3.20 9.69 12.11
N PRO A 76 3.59 10.98 12.25
CA PRO A 76 2.63 12.08 12.34
C PRO A 76 1.70 12.22 11.13
N MET A 77 2.18 11.87 9.93
CA MET A 77 1.32 11.94 8.74
C MET A 77 0.26 10.85 8.72
N ALA A 78 0.62 9.61 9.08
CA ALA A 78 -0.34 8.49 9.13
C ALA A 78 -1.37 8.69 10.25
N THR A 79 -0.96 9.17 11.42
CA THR A 79 -1.87 9.45 12.54
C THR A 79 -2.82 10.60 12.22
N GLY A 80 -2.33 11.68 11.61
CA GLY A 80 -3.18 12.81 11.21
C GLY A 80 -4.29 12.41 10.24
N ILE A 81 -3.96 11.67 9.18
CA ILE A 81 -5.00 11.25 8.22
C ILE A 81 -5.95 10.18 8.78
N ALA A 82 -5.48 9.35 9.71
CA ALA A 82 -6.34 8.39 10.41
C ALA A 82 -7.38 9.10 11.27
N GLU A 83 -6.98 10.16 11.98
CA GLU A 83 -7.89 11.00 12.77
C GLU A 83 -8.93 11.71 11.88
N VAL A 84 -8.52 12.22 10.73
CA VAL A 84 -9.47 12.78 9.73
C VAL A 84 -10.50 11.73 9.31
N GLY A 85 -10.08 10.49 9.08
CA GLY A 85 -10.96 9.38 8.76
C GLY A 85 -11.93 9.05 9.91
N ARG A 86 -11.46 9.07 11.16
CA ARG A 86 -12.31 8.91 12.34
C ARG A 86 -13.36 10.02 12.44
N ARG A 87 -12.95 11.28 12.34
CA ARG A 87 -13.86 12.45 12.39
C ARG A 87 -14.91 12.39 11.29
N PHE A 88 -14.53 12.00 10.09
CA PHE A 88 -15.47 11.82 8.99
C PHE A 88 -16.49 10.70 9.28
N LYS A 89 -16.03 9.57 9.84
CA LYS A 89 -16.91 8.45 10.22
C LYS A 89 -17.90 8.82 11.33
N MET A 90 -17.52 9.75 12.20
CA MET A 90 -18.33 10.22 13.33
C MET A 90 -19.22 11.44 12.97
N ASP A 91 -19.28 11.83 11.70
CA ASP A 91 -19.99 13.02 11.21
C ASP A 91 -19.47 14.35 11.81
N GLU A 92 -18.24 14.36 12.34
CA GLU A 92 -17.55 15.55 12.84
C GLU A 92 -16.90 16.35 11.70
N TYR A 93 -16.42 15.64 10.66
CA TYR A 93 -15.89 16.21 9.42
C TYR A 93 -16.78 15.85 8.24
N PHE A 94 -16.81 16.75 7.26
CA PHE A 94 -17.51 16.57 5.99
C PHE A 94 -16.50 16.44 4.84
N LEU A 95 -16.98 16.18 3.63
CA LEU A 95 -16.13 15.95 2.47
C LEU A 95 -15.12 17.08 2.20
N PRO A 96 -15.43 18.39 2.35
CA PRO A 96 -14.45 19.45 2.16
C PRO A 96 -13.22 19.36 3.07
N GLU A 97 -13.43 19.12 4.36
CA GLU A 97 -12.34 19.00 5.34
C GLU A 97 -11.44 17.79 4.97
N VAL A 98 -12.05 16.65 4.66
CA VAL A 98 -11.30 15.45 4.22
C VAL A 98 -10.49 15.73 2.94
N MET A 99 -11.04 16.48 1.98
CA MET A 99 -10.33 16.86 0.75
C MET A 99 -9.14 17.79 1.03
N MET A 100 -9.27 18.71 1.99
CA MET A 100 -8.16 19.59 2.39
C MET A 100 -7.04 18.79 3.04
N SER A 101 -7.36 17.94 4.00
CA SER A 101 -6.40 17.04 4.64
C SER A 101 -5.69 16.10 3.63
N ALA A 102 -6.45 15.53 2.69
CA ALA A 102 -5.90 14.73 1.61
C ALA A 102 -4.91 15.52 0.73
N LYS A 103 -5.20 16.79 0.45
CA LYS A 103 -4.29 17.68 -0.28
C LYS A 103 -2.99 17.91 0.49
N CYS A 104 -3.05 18.10 1.82
CA CYS A 104 -1.87 18.21 2.68
C CYS A 104 -1.01 16.95 2.58
N MET A 105 -1.63 15.78 2.72
CA MET A 105 -0.94 14.50 2.59
C MET A 105 -0.25 14.35 1.23
N HIS A 106 -0.94 14.62 0.13
CA HIS A 106 -0.35 14.51 -1.21
C HIS A 106 0.84 15.45 -1.40
N ALA A 107 0.78 16.67 -0.89
CA ALA A 107 1.86 17.64 -1.01
C ALA A 107 3.09 17.23 -0.18
N ALA A 108 2.89 16.81 1.07
CA ALA A 108 3.97 16.31 1.91
C ALA A 108 4.64 15.06 1.31
N LEU A 109 3.83 14.11 0.81
CA LEU A 109 4.32 12.92 0.13
C LEU A 109 5.12 13.25 -1.15
N ALA A 110 4.75 14.29 -1.89
CA ALA A 110 5.50 14.73 -3.08
C ALA A 110 6.91 15.22 -2.72
N VAL A 111 7.10 15.85 -1.56
CA VAL A 111 8.41 16.27 -1.05
C VAL A 111 9.24 15.08 -0.59
N LEU A 112 8.62 14.12 0.11
CA LEU A 112 9.31 12.98 0.72
C LEU A 112 9.66 11.87 -0.30
N LYS A 113 8.86 11.68 -1.34
CA LYS A 113 9.03 10.61 -2.34
C LYS A 113 10.44 10.54 -2.96
N PRO A 114 11.08 11.64 -3.42
CA PRO A 114 12.43 11.58 -3.97
C PRO A 114 13.47 11.09 -2.97
N LEU A 115 13.32 11.43 -1.67
CA LEU A 115 14.25 11.04 -0.62
C LEU A 115 14.15 9.54 -0.35
N ILE A 116 12.94 9.00 -0.32
CA ILE A 116 12.66 7.59 -0.12
C ILE A 116 13.21 6.75 -1.28
N ILE A 117 13.00 7.19 -2.53
CA ILE A 117 13.51 6.48 -3.72
C ILE A 117 15.04 6.52 -3.79
N ALA A 118 15.68 7.59 -3.33
CA ALA A 118 17.13 7.70 -3.29
C ALA A 118 17.80 6.70 -2.32
N GLU A 119 17.07 6.20 -1.31
CA GLU A 119 17.54 5.18 -0.37
C GLU A 119 17.51 3.75 -0.94
N LYS A 120 16.98 3.55 -2.15
CA LYS A 120 16.88 2.24 -2.81
C LYS A 120 18.26 1.65 -3.08
N THR A 121 18.55 0.48 -2.50
CA THR A 121 19.86 -0.17 -2.59
C THR A 121 19.92 -1.29 -3.63
N GLU A 122 18.92 -2.17 -3.71
CA GLU A 122 18.84 -3.28 -4.66
C GLU A 122 17.38 -3.56 -5.03
N GLU A 123 17.15 -4.06 -6.25
CA GLU A 123 15.82 -4.47 -6.68
C GLU A 123 15.47 -5.84 -6.08
N ILE A 124 14.46 -5.88 -5.21
CA ILE A 124 14.03 -7.10 -4.53
C ILE A 124 13.01 -7.87 -5.36
N GLY A 125 12.14 -7.15 -6.09
CA GLY A 125 11.07 -7.73 -6.88
C GLY A 125 10.08 -6.67 -7.35
N THR A 126 9.08 -7.09 -8.13
CA THR A 126 8.03 -6.22 -8.68
C THR A 126 6.72 -6.44 -7.95
N VAL A 127 6.06 -5.34 -7.59
CA VAL A 127 4.73 -5.30 -6.97
C VAL A 127 3.80 -4.46 -7.84
N VAL A 128 2.65 -5.00 -8.22
CA VAL A 128 1.55 -4.23 -8.83
C VAL A 128 0.57 -3.86 -7.73
N VAL A 129 0.17 -2.60 -7.65
CA VAL A 129 -0.86 -2.15 -6.70
C VAL A 129 -1.96 -1.39 -7.42
N GLY A 130 -3.19 -1.49 -6.94
CA GLY A 130 -4.31 -0.75 -7.49
C GLY A 130 -5.46 -0.64 -6.49
N THR A 131 -6.19 0.47 -6.54
CA THR A 131 -7.47 0.59 -5.83
C THR A 131 -8.56 -0.01 -6.70
N VAL A 132 -9.31 -0.95 -6.16
CA VAL A 132 -10.30 -1.74 -6.90
C VAL A 132 -11.40 -0.89 -7.54
N GLN A 133 -12.08 -1.44 -8.51
CA GLN A 133 -13.14 -0.78 -9.28
C GLN A 133 -14.21 -0.17 -8.37
N GLY A 134 -14.56 1.08 -8.66
CA GLY A 134 -15.57 1.86 -7.93
C GLY A 134 -15.07 2.53 -6.66
N ASP A 135 -13.79 2.37 -6.31
CA ASP A 135 -13.15 3.05 -5.18
C ASP A 135 -12.14 4.09 -5.68
N LEU A 136 -12.22 5.31 -5.14
CA LEU A 136 -11.38 6.45 -5.52
C LEU A 136 -10.28 6.78 -4.49
N HIS A 137 -10.26 6.03 -3.37
CA HIS A 137 -9.32 6.30 -2.29
C HIS A 137 -7.93 5.76 -2.62
N ASP A 138 -6.92 6.60 -2.55
CA ASP A 138 -5.56 6.27 -2.97
C ASP A 138 -4.45 6.62 -1.96
N ILE A 139 -4.75 7.39 -0.90
CA ILE A 139 -3.73 7.84 0.05
C ILE A 139 -3.01 6.66 0.70
N GLY A 140 -3.76 5.75 1.32
CA GLY A 140 -3.18 4.55 1.96
C GLY A 140 -2.38 3.69 0.98
N LYS A 141 -2.93 3.47 -0.24
CA LYS A 141 -2.23 2.74 -1.31
C LYS A 141 -0.91 3.43 -1.71
N LYS A 142 -0.91 4.76 -1.85
CA LYS A 142 0.29 5.53 -2.20
C LYS A 142 1.36 5.45 -1.11
N ILE A 143 0.96 5.46 0.16
CA ILE A 143 1.89 5.25 1.29
C ILE A 143 2.52 3.85 1.18
N VAL A 144 1.71 2.81 1.00
CA VAL A 144 2.19 1.43 0.81
C VAL A 144 3.14 1.33 -0.39
N ALA A 145 2.76 1.88 -1.55
CA ALA A 145 3.58 1.89 -2.76
C ALA A 145 4.95 2.53 -2.50
N MET A 146 4.96 3.69 -1.85
CA MET A 146 6.16 4.44 -1.54
C MET A 146 7.08 3.71 -0.56
N MET A 147 6.51 3.07 0.47
CA MET A 147 7.26 2.28 1.43
C MET A 147 7.86 1.00 0.79
N LEU A 148 7.15 0.39 -0.15
CA LEU A 148 7.65 -0.72 -0.96
C LEU A 148 8.79 -0.27 -1.89
N GLU A 149 8.65 0.88 -2.58
CA GLU A 149 9.73 1.48 -3.39
C GLU A 149 10.97 1.73 -2.53
N ALA A 150 10.79 2.28 -1.33
CA ALA A 150 11.86 2.51 -0.37
C ALA A 150 12.55 1.22 0.10
N ALA A 151 11.78 0.15 0.22
CA ALA A 151 12.30 -1.16 0.61
C ALA A 151 13.07 -1.88 -0.50
N GLY A 152 13.09 -1.34 -1.74
CA GLY A 152 13.80 -1.91 -2.89
C GLY A 152 12.92 -2.60 -3.92
N PHE A 153 11.59 -2.54 -3.80
CA PHE A 153 10.68 -3.08 -4.81
C PHE A 153 10.53 -2.12 -5.99
N THR A 154 10.33 -2.68 -7.18
CA THR A 154 9.76 -1.95 -8.32
C THR A 154 8.25 -1.98 -8.18
N VAL A 155 7.60 -0.81 -8.05
CA VAL A 155 6.15 -0.71 -7.85
C VAL A 155 5.48 -0.15 -9.10
N VAL A 156 4.47 -0.87 -9.57
CA VAL A 156 3.57 -0.43 -10.65
C VAL A 156 2.22 -0.09 -10.04
N ASP A 157 1.91 1.19 -9.96
CA ASP A 157 0.64 1.69 -9.44
C ASP A 157 -0.37 1.90 -10.57
N LEU A 158 -1.42 1.09 -10.60
CA LEU A 158 -2.50 1.15 -11.60
C LEU A 158 -3.49 2.29 -11.35
N GLY A 159 -3.33 3.04 -10.26
CA GLY A 159 -4.25 4.13 -9.92
C GLY A 159 -5.47 3.68 -9.14
N VAL A 160 -6.61 4.33 -9.41
CA VAL A 160 -7.89 4.11 -8.71
C VAL A 160 -8.96 3.57 -9.65
N THR A 161 -10.03 3.01 -9.07
CA THR A 161 -11.15 2.41 -9.82
C THR A 161 -10.72 1.43 -10.90
N VAL A 162 -9.70 0.63 -10.59
CA VAL A 162 -9.07 -0.32 -11.51
C VAL A 162 -9.98 -1.53 -11.70
N PRO A 163 -10.44 -1.81 -12.93
CA PRO A 163 -11.24 -2.99 -13.21
C PRO A 163 -10.41 -4.28 -13.10
N PRO A 164 -11.02 -5.44 -12.82
CA PRO A 164 -10.32 -6.71 -12.70
C PRO A 164 -9.44 -7.05 -13.90
N GLU A 165 -9.88 -6.73 -15.11
CA GLU A 165 -9.18 -7.01 -16.36
C GLU A 165 -7.84 -6.27 -16.47
N ASP A 166 -7.75 -5.05 -15.92
CA ASP A 166 -6.53 -4.26 -15.92
C ASP A 166 -5.48 -4.84 -14.97
N PHE A 167 -5.89 -5.44 -13.85
CA PHE A 167 -4.99 -6.22 -13.01
C PHE A 167 -4.45 -7.44 -13.75
N ILE A 168 -5.28 -8.15 -14.54
CA ILE A 168 -4.83 -9.27 -15.37
C ILE A 168 -3.82 -8.81 -16.42
N ALA A 169 -4.09 -7.69 -17.09
CA ALA A 169 -3.18 -7.11 -18.07
C ALA A 169 -1.82 -6.76 -17.43
N ALA A 170 -1.85 -6.09 -16.28
CA ALA A 170 -0.64 -5.72 -15.54
C ALA A 170 0.16 -6.93 -15.04
N ILE A 171 -0.51 -7.99 -14.58
CA ILE A 171 0.16 -9.25 -14.19
C ILE A 171 0.91 -9.84 -15.39
N ARG A 172 0.29 -9.90 -16.56
CA ARG A 172 0.90 -10.43 -17.78
C ARG A 172 2.06 -9.59 -18.27
N GLU A 173 1.92 -8.25 -18.22
CA GLU A 173 2.92 -7.31 -18.71
C GLU A 173 4.15 -7.25 -17.78
N HIS A 174 3.92 -7.06 -16.48
CA HIS A 174 4.98 -6.78 -15.53
C HIS A 174 5.48 -8.02 -14.78
N ARG A 175 4.76 -9.14 -14.85
CA ARG A 175 5.08 -10.41 -14.16
C ARG A 175 5.49 -10.20 -12.69
N PRO A 176 4.66 -9.51 -11.91
CA PRO A 176 4.99 -9.19 -10.53
C PRO A 176 5.00 -10.43 -9.65
N GLN A 177 5.75 -10.40 -8.57
CA GLN A 177 5.67 -11.40 -7.50
C GLN A 177 4.43 -11.17 -6.63
N ILE A 178 4.01 -9.90 -6.50
CA ILE A 178 2.91 -9.51 -5.62
C ILE A 178 1.94 -8.60 -6.36
N VAL A 179 0.64 -8.84 -6.15
CA VAL A 179 -0.44 -7.93 -6.58
C VAL A 179 -1.21 -7.49 -5.34
N GLY A 180 -1.24 -6.17 -5.09
CA GLY A 180 -1.91 -5.55 -3.95
C GLY A 180 -3.24 -4.91 -4.35
N PHE A 181 -4.32 -5.26 -3.64
CA PHE A 181 -5.63 -4.66 -3.80
C PHE A 181 -5.93 -3.73 -2.62
N SER A 182 -6.25 -2.48 -2.93
CA SER A 182 -6.71 -1.50 -1.95
C SER A 182 -8.22 -1.27 -2.08
N SER A 183 -8.93 -1.21 -0.95
CA SER A 183 -10.35 -0.84 -0.88
C SER A 183 -10.63 -0.14 0.44
N LEU A 184 -11.23 1.05 0.40
CA LEU A 184 -11.57 1.81 1.61
C LEU A 184 -13.05 1.69 2.00
N LEU A 185 -13.92 1.25 1.09
CA LEU A 185 -15.36 1.16 1.31
C LEU A 185 -15.79 -0.31 1.46
N THR A 186 -16.71 -0.58 2.38
CA THR A 186 -17.34 -1.91 2.50
C THR A 186 -18.09 -2.31 1.22
N THR A 187 -18.58 -1.34 0.46
CA THR A 187 -19.28 -1.56 -0.81
C THR A 187 -18.34 -1.98 -1.93
N THR A 188 -17.05 -1.60 -1.87
CA THR A 188 -16.05 -1.90 -2.91
C THR A 188 -15.16 -3.09 -2.55
N MET A 189 -15.10 -3.50 -1.28
CA MET A 189 -14.25 -4.62 -0.85
C MET A 189 -14.52 -5.93 -1.60
N ASN A 190 -15.76 -6.16 -2.05
CA ASN A 190 -16.08 -7.35 -2.83
C ASN A 190 -15.35 -7.41 -4.18
N MET A 191 -14.91 -6.27 -4.72
CA MET A 191 -14.15 -6.22 -5.96
C MET A 191 -12.76 -6.84 -5.81
N GLN A 192 -12.18 -6.88 -4.60
CA GLN A 192 -10.97 -7.66 -4.32
C GLN A 192 -11.20 -9.15 -4.59
N TRP A 193 -12.34 -9.68 -4.17
CA TRP A 193 -12.71 -11.06 -4.41
C TRP A 193 -13.00 -11.35 -5.89
N GLU A 194 -13.74 -10.47 -6.58
CA GLU A 194 -14.01 -10.60 -8.01
C GLU A 194 -12.70 -10.61 -8.82
N THR A 195 -11.77 -9.69 -8.51
CA THR A 195 -10.44 -9.65 -9.15
C THR A 195 -9.65 -10.95 -8.89
N LEU A 196 -9.66 -11.43 -7.64
CA LEU A 196 -8.99 -12.69 -7.31
C LEU A 196 -9.60 -13.90 -8.03
N LYS A 197 -10.93 -13.93 -8.19
CA LYS A 197 -11.61 -14.98 -8.98
C LYS A 197 -11.16 -14.94 -10.44
N LEU A 198 -11.04 -13.75 -11.03
CA LEU A 198 -10.57 -13.61 -12.39
C LEU A 198 -9.11 -14.05 -12.53
N ILE A 199 -8.22 -13.71 -11.60
CA ILE A 199 -6.83 -14.20 -11.56
C ILE A 199 -6.81 -15.75 -11.56
N LYS A 200 -7.69 -16.38 -10.78
CA LYS A 200 -7.82 -17.85 -10.76
C LYS A 200 -8.34 -18.41 -12.08
N ALA A 201 -9.35 -17.78 -12.66
CA ALA A 201 -9.94 -18.22 -13.94
C ALA A 201 -8.96 -18.10 -15.11
N GLU A 202 -8.12 -17.07 -15.11
CA GLU A 202 -7.06 -16.84 -16.10
C GLU A 202 -5.81 -17.72 -15.89
N GLY A 203 -5.80 -18.57 -14.85
CA GLY A 203 -4.70 -19.48 -14.55
C GLY A 203 -3.45 -18.83 -13.95
N LEU A 204 -3.56 -17.56 -13.51
CA LEU A 204 -2.43 -16.76 -13.01
C LEU A 204 -2.22 -16.87 -11.49
N ARG A 205 -3.09 -17.60 -10.78
CA ARG A 205 -3.07 -17.65 -9.30
C ARG A 205 -1.76 -18.17 -8.71
N GLN A 206 -1.07 -19.05 -9.42
CA GLN A 206 0.21 -19.61 -8.97
C GLN A 206 1.40 -18.69 -9.28
N ASP A 207 1.21 -17.72 -10.16
CA ASP A 207 2.27 -16.85 -10.64
C ASP A 207 2.44 -15.61 -9.75
N VAL A 208 1.43 -15.29 -8.92
CA VAL A 208 1.42 -14.08 -8.08
C VAL A 208 0.91 -14.39 -6.67
N LYS A 209 1.43 -13.65 -5.69
CA LYS A 209 0.84 -13.53 -4.37
C LYS A 209 -0.10 -12.33 -4.32
N VAL A 210 -1.27 -12.54 -3.74
CA VAL A 210 -2.31 -11.51 -3.66
C VAL A 210 -2.36 -10.97 -2.25
N PHE A 211 -2.09 -9.67 -2.13
CA PHE A 211 -2.17 -8.92 -0.88
C PHE A 211 -3.42 -8.05 -0.88
N VAL A 212 -4.05 -7.92 0.28
CA VAL A 212 -5.25 -7.10 0.46
C VAL A 212 -5.05 -6.13 1.61
N GLY A 213 -5.58 -4.92 1.43
CA GLY A 213 -5.52 -3.86 2.43
C GLY A 213 -6.64 -2.85 2.25
N GLY A 214 -6.74 -1.95 3.23
CA GLY A 214 -7.74 -0.89 3.30
C GLY A 214 -8.59 -0.99 4.57
N ALA A 215 -9.17 0.13 5.02
CA ALA A 215 -9.81 0.25 6.32
C ALA A 215 -10.88 -0.81 6.67
N PRO A 216 -11.75 -1.29 5.74
CA PRO A 216 -12.72 -2.34 6.06
C PRO A 216 -12.15 -3.75 5.93
N ILE A 217 -10.87 -3.88 5.56
CA ILE A 217 -10.24 -5.18 5.30
C ILE A 217 -9.65 -5.74 6.59
N SER A 218 -9.81 -7.04 6.78
CA SER A 218 -9.30 -7.77 7.93
C SER A 218 -8.64 -9.09 7.52
N GLN A 219 -7.93 -9.72 8.46
CA GLN A 219 -7.39 -11.07 8.22
C GLN A 219 -8.51 -12.07 7.89
N ALA A 220 -9.65 -11.98 8.56
CA ALA A 220 -10.81 -12.84 8.29
C ALA A 220 -11.34 -12.67 6.85
N TRP A 221 -11.31 -11.46 6.30
CA TRP A 221 -11.64 -11.22 4.90
C TRP A 221 -10.61 -11.82 3.96
N CYS A 222 -9.32 -11.60 4.23
CA CYS A 222 -8.21 -12.18 3.48
C CYS A 222 -8.36 -13.71 3.37
N ASP A 223 -8.56 -14.38 4.50
CA ASP A 223 -8.76 -15.83 4.58
C ASP A 223 -9.99 -16.28 3.82
N LYS A 224 -11.11 -15.56 3.97
CA LYS A 224 -12.38 -15.87 3.31
C LYS A 224 -12.28 -15.86 1.79
N ILE A 225 -11.57 -14.88 1.21
CA ILE A 225 -11.44 -14.79 -0.25
C ILE A 225 -10.30 -15.65 -0.80
N GLY A 226 -9.39 -16.11 0.07
CA GLY A 226 -8.20 -16.90 -0.27
C GLY A 226 -7.08 -16.04 -0.89
N ALA A 227 -6.91 -14.82 -0.39
CA ALA A 227 -5.73 -14.01 -0.62
C ALA A 227 -4.55 -14.52 0.21
N ASP A 228 -3.32 -14.12 -0.11
CA ASP A 228 -2.12 -14.64 0.54
C ASP A 228 -1.73 -13.85 1.78
N ALA A 229 -2.02 -12.54 1.81
CA ALA A 229 -1.72 -11.70 2.95
C ALA A 229 -2.69 -10.52 3.10
N TYR A 230 -2.97 -10.17 4.34
CA TYR A 230 -3.56 -8.91 4.75
C TYR A 230 -2.48 -8.04 5.38
N ALA A 231 -2.45 -6.76 5.03
CA ALA A 231 -1.58 -5.78 5.67
C ALA A 231 -2.46 -4.66 6.25
N ALA A 232 -2.39 -4.49 7.57
CA ALA A 232 -3.12 -3.45 8.27
C ALA A 232 -2.55 -2.06 7.99
N ASP A 233 -1.22 -1.98 7.79
CA ASP A 233 -0.50 -0.75 7.50
C ASP A 233 0.63 -0.98 6.47
N ALA A 234 1.35 0.10 6.16
CA ALA A 234 2.39 0.09 5.15
C ALA A 234 3.68 -0.62 5.60
N LEU A 235 4.00 -0.61 6.90
CA LEU A 235 5.17 -1.31 7.43
C LEU A 235 4.95 -2.82 7.37
N ILE A 236 3.79 -3.28 7.84
CA ILE A 236 3.38 -4.69 7.76
C ILE A 236 3.33 -5.15 6.29
N ALA A 237 2.88 -4.29 5.37
CA ALA A 237 2.88 -4.61 3.94
C ALA A 237 4.30 -4.86 3.41
N VAL A 238 5.27 -4.02 3.80
CA VAL A 238 6.68 -4.17 3.41
C VAL A 238 7.28 -5.45 3.97
N ASP A 239 7.08 -5.73 5.26
CA ASP A 239 7.65 -6.91 5.91
C ASP A 239 7.10 -8.20 5.30
N LYS A 240 5.78 -8.25 5.08
CA LYS A 240 5.14 -9.39 4.41
C LYS A 240 5.59 -9.53 2.96
N ALA A 241 5.80 -8.42 2.24
CA ALA A 241 6.30 -8.45 0.88
C ALA A 241 7.72 -8.99 0.79
N LYS A 242 8.64 -8.56 1.68
CA LYS A 242 9.99 -9.09 1.76
C LYS A 242 10.02 -10.59 2.06
N ALA A 243 9.26 -11.03 3.07
CA ALA A 243 9.14 -12.45 3.42
C ALA A 243 8.60 -13.26 2.24
N CYS A 244 7.56 -12.76 1.56
CA CYS A 244 6.94 -13.40 0.42
C CYS A 244 7.92 -13.59 -0.74
N VAL A 245 8.68 -12.56 -1.11
CA VAL A 245 9.65 -12.65 -2.23
C VAL A 245 10.81 -13.58 -1.89
N HIS A 246 11.25 -13.60 -0.63
CA HIS A 246 12.24 -14.55 -0.17
C HIS A 246 11.77 -16.02 -0.34
N GLU A 247 10.50 -16.30 -0.03
CA GLU A 247 9.89 -17.60 -0.30
C GLU A 247 9.79 -17.90 -1.81
N PHE A 248 9.45 -16.89 -2.64
CA PHE A 248 9.40 -17.01 -4.10
C PHE A 248 10.78 -17.34 -4.69
N HIS A 249 11.84 -16.70 -4.21
CA HIS A 249 13.21 -17.01 -4.64
C HIS A 249 13.62 -18.42 -4.26
N ASN A 250 13.27 -18.86 -3.05
CA ASN A 250 13.54 -20.24 -2.61
C ASN A 250 12.70 -21.28 -3.39
N TYR A 251 11.46 -20.96 -3.73
CA TYR A 251 10.56 -21.83 -4.48
C TYR A 251 10.95 -21.93 -5.97
N ARG A 252 11.36 -20.82 -6.58
CA ARG A 252 11.81 -20.75 -7.98
C ARG A 252 13.30 -21.03 -8.16
N GLY A 253 14.00 -21.37 -7.07
CA GLY A 253 15.35 -21.92 -7.10
C GLY A 253 16.47 -20.99 -7.51
N GLY A 254 16.31 -19.65 -7.50
CA GLY A 254 17.38 -18.68 -7.86
C GLY A 254 18.10 -18.94 -9.20
N ASP A 255 17.56 -19.81 -10.04
CA ASP A 255 18.23 -20.34 -11.22
C ASP A 255 17.64 -19.72 -12.51
N ALA A 256 18.47 -18.97 -13.22
CA ALA A 256 18.15 -18.38 -14.52
C ALA A 256 17.62 -19.43 -15.53
N ALA A 257 18.02 -20.70 -15.39
CA ALA A 257 17.54 -21.78 -16.23
C ALA A 257 16.08 -22.15 -15.94
N LEU A 258 15.63 -22.10 -14.68
CA LEU A 258 14.24 -22.36 -14.32
C LEU A 258 13.34 -21.20 -14.77
N HIS A 259 13.82 -19.96 -14.66
CA HIS A 259 13.13 -18.78 -15.19
C HIS A 259 12.96 -18.85 -16.71
N ALA A 260 14.00 -19.25 -17.44
CA ALA A 260 13.95 -19.46 -18.88
C ALA A 260 13.00 -20.61 -19.26
N ALA A 261 12.97 -21.71 -18.49
CA ALA A 261 12.04 -22.82 -18.70
C ALA A 261 10.57 -22.43 -18.49
N MET A 262 10.30 -21.58 -17.49
CA MET A 262 8.94 -21.05 -17.24
C MET A 262 8.50 -20.10 -18.35
N LEU A 263 9.39 -19.24 -18.85
CA LEU A 263 9.12 -18.38 -20.02
C LEU A 263 8.75 -19.22 -21.26
N ALA A 264 9.42 -20.35 -21.46
CA ALA A 264 9.13 -21.25 -22.55
C ALA A 264 7.76 -21.94 -22.37
N MET A 265 7.42 -22.37 -21.16
CA MET A 265 6.12 -22.98 -20.85
C MET A 265 4.95 -22.00 -21.01
N ASP A 266 5.13 -20.72 -20.62
CA ASP A 266 4.11 -19.70 -20.80
C ASP A 266 3.89 -19.39 -22.29
N ALA A 267 4.97 -19.30 -23.08
CA ALA A 267 4.88 -19.14 -24.53
C ALA A 267 4.17 -20.32 -25.21
N GLU A 268 4.42 -21.55 -24.75
CA GLU A 268 3.70 -22.73 -25.23
C GLU A 268 2.21 -22.71 -24.84
N ARG A 269 1.87 -22.26 -23.63
CA ARG A 269 0.48 -22.10 -23.18
C ARG A 269 -0.28 -21.06 -24.01
N GLU A 270 0.35 -19.92 -24.29
CA GLU A 270 -0.25 -18.89 -25.16
C GLU A 270 -0.46 -19.40 -26.58
N ALA A 271 0.53 -20.09 -27.12
CA ALA A 271 0.42 -20.69 -28.45
C ALA A 271 -0.71 -21.75 -28.50
N GLN A 272 -0.88 -22.55 -27.44
CA GLN A 272 -1.97 -23.54 -27.36
C GLN A 272 -3.34 -22.86 -27.24
N LYS A 273 -3.48 -21.77 -26.44
CA LYS A 273 -4.73 -21.00 -26.35
C LYS A 273 -5.09 -20.35 -27.69
N LEU A 274 -4.11 -19.80 -28.41
CA LEU A 274 -4.32 -19.23 -29.74
C LEU A 274 -4.78 -20.28 -30.74
N ALA A 275 -4.10 -21.42 -30.76
CA ALA A 275 -4.46 -22.54 -31.65
C ALA A 275 -5.86 -23.11 -31.34
N GLN A 276 -6.24 -23.14 -30.06
CA GLN A 276 -7.57 -23.56 -29.64
C GLN A 276 -8.66 -22.56 -30.04
N ALA A 277 -8.39 -21.25 -29.88
CA ALA A 277 -9.31 -20.20 -30.32
C ALA A 277 -9.48 -20.17 -31.86
N GLU A 278 -8.40 -20.39 -32.60
CA GLU A 278 -8.46 -20.52 -34.08
C GLU A 278 -9.22 -21.77 -34.52
N ALA A 279 -9.06 -22.88 -33.80
CA ALA A 279 -9.81 -24.13 -34.11
C ALA A 279 -11.31 -23.98 -33.82
N GLU A 280 -11.69 -23.27 -32.73
CA GLU A 280 -13.08 -22.98 -32.38
C GLU A 280 -13.71 -22.00 -33.41
N ALA A 281 -12.97 -21.02 -33.88
CA ALA A 281 -13.41 -20.07 -34.92
C ALA A 281 -13.57 -20.74 -36.31
N ALA A 282 -12.85 -21.80 -36.56
CA ALA A 282 -12.94 -22.53 -37.85
C ALA A 282 -14.11 -23.53 -37.92
N VAL A 283 -14.76 -23.82 -36.80
CA VAL A 283 -15.88 -24.80 -36.70
C VAL A 283 -17.25 -24.09 -36.59
N GLY A 284 -17.30 -22.77 -36.38
CA GLY A 284 -18.51 -21.93 -36.33
C GLY A 284 -18.74 -21.18 -37.63
#